data_aedfff3855a81992ea81b00f105cae72
#
_entry.id   aedfff3855a81992ea81b00f105cae72
#
_cell.length_a   1.000
_cell.length_b   1.000
_cell.length_c   1.000
_cell.angle_alpha   90.00
_cell.angle_beta   90.00
_cell.angle_gamma   90.00
#
_symmetry.space_group_name_H-M   'P 1'
#
loop_
_entity.id
_entity.type
_entity.pdbx_description
1 polymer ?
#
loop_
_entity_poly.entity_id
_entity_poly.type
_entity_poly.pdbx_seq_one_letter_code
_entity_poly.pdbx_strand_id
1 'polypeptide(L)'
;MNLITVIVIAIGLAMDTFAVSIVSGSASKQVRVKQALRMAFFFGGFQLVMPLVGALAGLTLKKYIAGYDHWMAFGILTAVGSKMIYESFKVKSAGQNLNLSNIFVLLVLSVATSIDALAVGITLSLITTSVGTAVIIIGLITFALSYLGVFIGQKIGHFFEHKIEAVGGLVLIGIGLKILLEHLL
;
A
#
# COMPACT_ATOMS: atom_id res chain seq x y z
N MET A 1 18.83 5.00 1.07
CA MET A 1 17.58 5.65 0.62
C MET A 1 17.22 6.77 1.57
N ASN A 2 16.79 7.93 1.08
CA ASN A 2 16.41 9.05 1.93
C ASN A 2 15.08 8.77 2.65
N LEU A 3 14.93 9.28 3.89
CA LEU A 3 13.70 9.15 4.67
C LEU A 3 12.46 9.65 3.90
N ILE A 4 12.60 10.74 3.17
CA ILE A 4 11.52 11.31 2.33
C ILE A 4 11.03 10.30 1.30
N THR A 5 11.93 9.59 0.62
CA THR A 5 11.56 8.56 -0.36
C THR A 5 10.78 7.42 0.29
N VAL A 6 11.19 6.99 1.50
CA VAL A 6 10.47 5.96 2.26
C VAL A 6 9.06 6.43 2.62
N ILE A 7 8.91 7.66 3.10
CA ILE A 7 7.60 8.24 3.45
C ILE A 7 6.69 8.30 2.21
N VAL A 8 7.21 8.73 1.06
CA VAL A 8 6.42 8.84 -0.19
C VAL A 8 6.00 7.46 -0.67
N ILE A 9 6.88 6.46 -0.62
CA ILE A 9 6.52 5.06 -0.91
C ILE A 9 5.43 4.58 0.06
N ALA A 10 5.59 4.84 1.36
CA ALA A 10 4.65 4.41 2.37
C ALA A 10 3.26 5.04 2.18
N ILE A 11 3.20 6.32 1.81
CA ILE A 11 1.94 6.98 1.46
C ILE A 11 1.32 6.35 0.21
N GLY A 12 2.12 6.11 -0.85
CA GLY A 12 1.65 5.46 -2.06
C GLY A 12 1.02 4.10 -1.79
N LEU A 13 1.72 3.23 -1.04
CA LEU A 13 1.24 1.91 -0.65
C LEU A 13 0.00 1.95 0.27
N ALA A 14 -0.11 2.97 1.11
CA ALA A 14 -1.24 3.09 2.01
C ALA A 14 -2.54 3.56 1.32
N MET A 15 -2.48 3.98 0.04
CA MET A 15 -3.67 4.49 -0.67
C MET A 15 -4.75 3.44 -0.87
N ASP A 16 -4.40 2.18 -1.12
CA ASP A 16 -5.36 1.08 -1.26
C ASP A 16 -6.15 0.86 0.03
N THR A 17 -5.43 0.74 1.15
CA THR A 17 -6.07 0.56 2.46
C THR A 17 -6.84 1.80 2.90
N PHE A 18 -6.38 2.99 2.52
CA PHE A 18 -7.07 4.25 2.76
C PHE A 18 -8.38 4.31 1.98
N ALA A 19 -8.38 3.94 0.68
CA ALA A 19 -9.56 3.86 -0.15
C ALA A 19 -10.59 2.88 0.43
N VAL A 20 -10.17 1.65 0.76
CA VAL A 20 -11.03 0.64 1.41
C VAL A 20 -11.57 1.14 2.75
N SER A 21 -10.77 1.88 3.51
CA SER A 21 -11.19 2.46 4.79
C SER A 21 -12.25 3.55 4.61
N ILE A 22 -12.12 4.39 3.58
CA ILE A 22 -13.13 5.40 3.22
C ILE A 22 -14.45 4.73 2.84
N VAL A 23 -14.41 3.70 1.98
CA VAL A 23 -15.61 2.94 1.59
C VAL A 23 -16.29 2.32 2.80
N SER A 24 -15.50 1.72 3.69
CA SER A 24 -16.02 1.16 4.94
C SER A 24 -16.70 2.20 5.82
N GLY A 25 -16.08 3.37 5.94
CA GLY A 25 -16.64 4.50 6.70
C GLY A 25 -17.93 5.01 6.09
N SER A 26 -18.00 5.13 4.75
CA SER A 26 -19.18 5.61 4.04
C SER A 26 -20.39 4.67 4.14
N ALA A 27 -20.14 3.37 4.20
CA ALA A 27 -21.17 2.34 4.36
C ALA A 27 -21.77 2.28 5.78
N SER A 28 -21.10 2.87 6.77
CA SER A 28 -21.47 2.81 8.18
C SER A 28 -22.20 4.07 8.64
N LYS A 29 -23.44 3.95 9.11
CA LYS A 29 -24.21 5.09 9.68
C LYS A 29 -23.52 5.69 10.92
N GLN A 30 -22.88 4.86 11.72
CA GLN A 30 -22.10 5.27 12.90
C GLN A 30 -20.83 4.43 12.99
N VAL A 31 -19.68 5.06 12.79
CA VAL A 31 -18.37 4.41 12.94
C VAL A 31 -18.02 4.34 14.42
N ARG A 32 -17.80 3.13 14.92
CA ARG A 32 -17.26 2.91 16.27
C ARG A 32 -15.74 2.99 16.23
N VAL A 33 -15.14 3.75 17.13
CA VAL A 33 -13.67 3.86 17.28
C VAL A 33 -12.99 2.49 17.32
N LYS A 34 -13.59 1.52 18.03
CA LYS A 34 -13.09 0.14 18.10
C LYS A 34 -13.03 -0.55 16.72
N GLN A 35 -13.96 -0.24 15.85
CA GLN A 35 -14.02 -0.79 14.49
C GLN A 35 -12.93 -0.18 13.60
N ALA A 36 -12.76 1.17 13.67
CA ALA A 36 -11.70 1.88 12.96
C ALA A 36 -10.30 1.41 13.42
N LEU A 37 -10.09 1.28 14.73
CA LEU A 37 -8.83 0.76 15.29
C LEU A 37 -8.55 -0.67 14.83
N ARG A 38 -9.57 -1.54 14.80
CA ARG A 38 -9.40 -2.93 14.34
C ARG A 38 -8.98 -2.97 12.88
N MET A 39 -9.62 -2.17 12.02
CA MET A 39 -9.26 -2.08 10.61
C MET A 39 -7.83 -1.56 10.44
N ALA A 40 -7.50 -0.45 11.10
CA ALA A 40 -6.17 0.14 11.06
C ALA A 40 -5.09 -0.84 11.51
N PHE A 41 -5.36 -1.64 12.55
CA PHE A 41 -4.44 -2.66 13.06
C PHE A 41 -4.22 -3.79 12.05
N PHE A 42 -5.28 -4.28 11.41
CA PHE A 42 -5.15 -5.30 10.38
C PHE A 42 -4.40 -4.77 9.15
N PHE A 43 -4.82 -3.65 8.60
CA PHE A 43 -4.17 -3.08 7.42
C PHE A 43 -2.72 -2.68 7.70
N GLY A 44 -2.46 -1.94 8.78
CA GLY A 44 -1.10 -1.56 9.17
C GLY A 44 -0.21 -2.75 9.49
N GLY A 45 -0.76 -3.78 10.16
CA GLY A 45 -0.05 -5.01 10.48
C GLY A 45 0.34 -5.81 9.23
N PHE A 46 -0.57 -5.99 8.28
CA PHE A 46 -0.26 -6.67 7.01
C PHE A 46 0.69 -5.85 6.15
N GLN A 47 0.54 -4.52 6.11
CA GLN A 47 1.46 -3.62 5.42
C GLN A 47 2.85 -3.55 6.07
N LEU A 48 3.00 -4.01 7.31
CA LEU A 48 4.29 -4.21 7.95
C LEU A 48 4.87 -5.60 7.62
N VAL A 49 4.06 -6.64 7.73
CA VAL A 49 4.51 -8.05 7.56
C VAL A 49 4.83 -8.37 6.11
N MET A 50 4.00 -7.95 5.16
CA MET A 50 4.18 -8.31 3.74
C MET A 50 5.46 -7.79 3.11
N PRO A 51 5.90 -6.52 3.33
CA PRO A 51 7.21 -6.09 2.85
C PRO A 51 8.37 -6.83 3.50
N LEU A 52 8.24 -7.27 4.75
CA LEU A 52 9.27 -8.13 5.38
C LEU A 52 9.38 -9.48 4.66
N VAL A 53 8.25 -10.12 4.38
CA VAL A 53 8.20 -11.37 3.61
C VAL A 53 8.79 -11.16 2.21
N GLY A 54 8.40 -10.06 1.54
CA GLY A 54 8.95 -9.67 0.25
C GLY A 54 10.45 -9.43 0.29
N ALA A 55 10.95 -8.76 1.33
CA ALA A 55 12.37 -8.50 1.48
C ALA A 55 13.19 -9.80 1.71
N LEU A 56 12.67 -10.73 2.51
CA LEU A 56 13.30 -12.04 2.68
C LEU A 56 13.37 -12.82 1.36
N ALA A 57 12.29 -12.80 0.57
CA ALA A 57 12.27 -13.38 -0.77
C ALA A 57 13.27 -12.67 -1.69
N GLY A 58 13.34 -11.35 -1.66
CA GLY A 58 14.27 -10.55 -2.46
C GLY A 58 15.74 -10.81 -2.14
N LEU A 59 16.09 -11.01 -0.87
CA LEU A 59 17.46 -11.39 -0.47
C LEU A 59 17.88 -12.73 -1.08
N THR A 60 16.96 -13.67 -1.21
CA THR A 60 17.22 -14.95 -1.87
C THR A 60 17.46 -14.77 -3.38
N LEU A 61 16.66 -13.91 -3.99
CA LEU A 61 16.74 -13.58 -5.43
C LEU A 61 18.00 -12.76 -5.78
N LYS A 62 18.55 -11.98 -4.84
CA LYS A 62 19.70 -11.10 -5.05
C LYS A 62 20.91 -11.83 -5.64
N LYS A 63 21.13 -13.11 -5.28
CA LYS A 63 22.22 -13.93 -5.82
C LYS A 63 22.09 -14.19 -7.33
N TYR A 64 20.89 -14.15 -7.87
CA TYR A 64 20.60 -14.47 -9.27
C TYR A 64 20.45 -13.23 -10.15
N ILE A 65 20.27 -12.03 -9.53
CA ILE A 65 19.83 -10.82 -10.23
C ILE A 65 20.85 -9.68 -10.06
N ALA A 66 22.02 -9.96 -9.48
CA ALA A 66 23.09 -8.97 -9.31
C ALA A 66 23.45 -8.32 -10.67
N GLY A 67 23.19 -7.00 -10.78
CA GLY A 67 23.39 -6.20 -11.99
C GLY A 67 22.11 -5.69 -12.68
N TYR A 68 20.93 -6.22 -12.31
CA TYR A 68 19.64 -5.79 -12.88
C TYR A 68 18.69 -5.22 -11.82
N ASP A 69 19.16 -4.98 -10.61
CA ASP A 69 18.37 -4.60 -9.42
C ASP A 69 17.48 -3.39 -9.68
N HIS A 70 18.02 -2.34 -10.33
CA HIS A 70 17.30 -1.09 -10.58
C HIS A 70 16.24 -1.23 -11.69
N TRP A 71 16.53 -2.04 -12.71
CA TRP A 71 15.55 -2.38 -13.73
C TRP A 71 14.39 -3.20 -13.18
N MET A 72 14.69 -4.14 -12.27
CA MET A 72 13.66 -4.91 -11.57
C MET A 72 12.84 -4.02 -10.64
N ALA A 73 13.49 -3.13 -9.88
CA ALA A 73 12.80 -2.17 -9.02
C ALA A 73 11.85 -1.29 -9.82
N PHE A 74 12.32 -0.71 -10.92
CA PHE A 74 11.49 0.09 -11.83
C PHE A 74 10.33 -0.74 -12.40
N GLY A 75 10.59 -1.96 -12.88
CA GLY A 75 9.58 -2.85 -13.44
C GLY A 75 8.48 -3.19 -12.44
N ILE A 76 8.85 -3.55 -11.21
CA ILE A 76 7.92 -3.90 -10.14
C ILE A 76 7.08 -2.67 -9.73
N LEU A 77 7.72 -1.52 -9.46
CA LEU A 77 6.98 -0.32 -9.07
C LEU A 77 6.06 0.19 -10.19
N THR A 78 6.50 0.10 -11.43
CA THR A 78 5.66 0.46 -12.59
C THR A 78 4.48 -0.50 -12.74
N ALA A 79 4.68 -1.80 -12.57
CA ALA A 79 3.61 -2.79 -12.62
C ALA A 79 2.57 -2.57 -11.51
N VAL A 80 3.03 -2.36 -10.27
CA VAL A 80 2.16 -2.06 -9.13
C VAL A 80 1.41 -0.75 -9.34
N GLY A 81 2.11 0.32 -9.71
CA GLY A 81 1.49 1.63 -9.95
C GLY A 81 0.49 1.59 -11.12
N SER A 82 0.80 0.87 -12.20
CA SER A 82 -0.12 0.68 -13.32
C SER A 82 -1.36 -0.12 -12.93
N LYS A 83 -1.19 -1.15 -12.10
CA LYS A 83 -2.30 -1.92 -11.53
C LYS A 83 -3.21 -1.02 -10.72
N MET A 84 -2.67 -0.19 -9.82
CA MET A 84 -3.44 0.75 -9.01
C MET A 84 -4.24 1.73 -9.87
N ILE A 85 -3.62 2.31 -10.89
CA ILE A 85 -4.30 3.20 -11.85
C ILE A 85 -5.43 2.44 -12.56
N TYR A 86 -5.18 1.23 -13.04
CA TYR A 86 -6.19 0.41 -13.71
C TYR A 86 -7.36 0.07 -12.79
N GLU A 87 -7.09 -0.29 -11.54
CA GLU A 87 -8.09 -0.60 -10.53
C GLU A 87 -8.94 0.63 -10.20
N SER A 88 -8.35 1.83 -10.14
CA SER A 88 -9.06 3.09 -9.90
C SER A 88 -10.18 3.37 -10.93
N PHE A 89 -10.03 2.87 -12.15
CA PHE A 89 -11.06 3.00 -13.19
C PHE A 89 -12.10 1.87 -13.17
N LYS A 90 -11.78 0.73 -12.51
CA LYS A 90 -12.60 -0.49 -12.56
C LYS A 90 -13.53 -0.66 -11.36
N VAL A 91 -13.26 0.01 -10.25
CA VAL A 91 -14.04 -0.17 -9.02
C VAL A 91 -15.46 0.38 -9.20
N LYS A 92 -16.34 -0.48 -9.71
CA LYS A 92 -17.77 -0.33 -9.55
C LYS A 92 -18.16 -0.90 -8.18
N SER A 93 -18.48 0.01 -7.23
CA SER A 93 -19.39 -0.29 -6.10
C SER A 93 -19.22 -1.65 -5.38
N ALA A 94 -18.00 -2.11 -5.14
CA ALA A 94 -17.79 -3.28 -4.28
C ALA A 94 -18.15 -3.02 -2.80
N GLY A 95 -18.39 -1.74 -2.44
CA GLY A 95 -18.59 -1.32 -1.05
C GLY A 95 -19.98 -1.58 -0.46
N GLN A 96 -21.00 -1.89 -1.26
CA GLN A 96 -22.38 -1.93 -0.75
C GLN A 96 -22.72 -3.11 0.15
N ASN A 97 -21.91 -4.19 0.21
CA ASN A 97 -22.19 -5.39 1.01
C ASN A 97 -21.00 -5.96 1.80
N LEU A 98 -19.89 -5.23 1.92
CA LEU A 98 -18.74 -5.72 2.68
C LEU A 98 -19.01 -5.61 4.18
N ASN A 99 -19.35 -6.73 4.82
CA ASN A 99 -19.46 -6.79 6.28
C ASN A 99 -18.06 -6.79 6.92
N LEU A 100 -17.45 -5.59 7.02
CA LEU A 100 -16.13 -5.37 7.60
C LEU A 100 -16.08 -5.60 9.13
N SER A 101 -17.23 -5.88 9.75
CA SER A 101 -17.27 -6.42 11.11
C SER A 101 -16.84 -7.89 11.14
N ASN A 102 -16.91 -8.61 10.02
CA ASN A 102 -16.42 -9.98 9.92
C ASN A 102 -14.89 -9.98 9.81
N ILE A 103 -14.23 -10.64 10.75
CA ILE A 103 -12.77 -10.73 10.83
C ILE A 103 -12.17 -11.43 9.60
N PHE A 104 -12.86 -12.38 9.02
CA PHE A 104 -12.42 -13.11 7.84
C PHE A 104 -12.38 -12.19 6.60
N VAL A 105 -13.43 -11.37 6.41
CA VAL A 105 -13.47 -10.37 5.32
C VAL A 105 -12.34 -9.36 5.48
N LEU A 106 -12.12 -8.88 6.70
CA LEU A 106 -11.05 -7.94 7.01
C LEU A 106 -9.67 -8.54 6.74
N LEU A 107 -9.46 -9.81 7.08
CA LEU A 107 -8.22 -10.53 6.85
C LEU A 107 -7.95 -10.69 5.34
N VAL A 108 -8.94 -11.13 4.59
CA VAL A 108 -8.84 -11.28 3.12
C VAL A 108 -8.51 -9.95 2.45
N LEU A 109 -9.19 -8.88 2.85
CA LEU A 109 -8.92 -7.53 2.33
C LEU A 109 -7.51 -7.05 2.71
N SER A 110 -7.06 -7.29 3.94
CA SER A 110 -5.72 -6.90 4.39
C SER A 110 -4.63 -7.62 3.60
N VAL A 111 -4.82 -8.91 3.31
CA VAL A 111 -3.90 -9.66 2.44
C VAL A 111 -3.95 -9.09 1.02
N ALA A 112 -5.15 -8.90 0.46
CA ALA A 112 -5.32 -8.42 -0.92
C ALA A 112 -4.69 -7.05 -1.14
N THR A 113 -4.88 -6.10 -0.21
CA THR A 113 -4.31 -4.74 -0.28
C THR A 113 -2.82 -4.68 0.07
N SER A 114 -2.21 -5.74 0.57
CA SER A 114 -0.78 -5.76 0.92
C SER A 114 0.09 -6.57 -0.04
N ILE A 115 -0.47 -7.06 -1.15
CA ILE A 115 0.29 -7.79 -2.17
C ILE A 115 1.31 -6.87 -2.87
N ASP A 116 0.96 -5.62 -3.10
CA ASP A 116 1.83 -4.58 -3.64
C ASP A 116 2.98 -4.25 -2.67
N ALA A 117 2.70 -4.22 -1.37
CA ALA A 117 3.71 -4.06 -0.34
C ALA A 117 4.73 -5.21 -0.31
N LEU A 118 4.29 -6.44 -0.59
CA LEU A 118 5.20 -7.57 -0.77
C LEU A 118 6.16 -7.33 -1.95
N ALA A 119 5.64 -6.87 -3.09
CA ALA A 119 6.44 -6.54 -4.26
C ALA A 119 7.45 -5.40 -3.96
N VAL A 120 7.00 -4.35 -3.26
CA VAL A 120 7.88 -3.26 -2.81
C VAL A 120 8.93 -3.77 -1.81
N GLY A 121 8.59 -4.72 -0.94
CA GLY A 121 9.54 -5.36 -0.03
C GLY A 121 10.69 -6.06 -0.78
N ILE A 122 10.39 -6.79 -1.86
CA ILE A 122 11.42 -7.38 -2.74
C ILE A 122 12.34 -6.26 -3.26
N THR A 123 11.76 -5.21 -3.82
CA THR A 123 12.49 -4.05 -4.35
C THR A 123 13.39 -3.39 -3.29
N LEU A 124 12.85 -3.15 -2.09
CA LEU A 124 13.60 -2.54 -0.98
C LEU A 124 14.83 -3.37 -0.59
N SER A 125 14.73 -4.70 -0.59
CA SER A 125 15.86 -5.58 -0.25
C SER A 125 17.00 -5.51 -1.27
N LEU A 126 16.69 -5.15 -2.51
CA LEU A 126 17.69 -4.98 -3.57
C LEU A 126 18.40 -3.63 -3.48
N ILE A 127 17.71 -2.57 -3.07
CA ILE A 127 18.18 -1.18 -3.14
C ILE A 127 18.74 -0.68 -1.80
N THR A 128 18.25 -1.19 -0.66
CA THR A 128 18.62 -0.63 0.66
C THR A 128 18.97 -1.72 1.68
N THR A 129 19.91 -1.39 2.56
CA THR A 129 20.25 -2.22 3.72
C THR A 129 19.33 -1.96 4.93
N SER A 130 18.58 -0.86 4.93
CA SER A 130 17.73 -0.43 6.05
C SER A 130 16.25 -0.79 5.82
N VAL A 131 15.96 -2.04 5.43
CA VAL A 131 14.59 -2.50 5.16
C VAL A 131 13.70 -2.40 6.40
N GLY A 132 14.21 -2.73 7.59
CA GLY A 132 13.43 -2.72 8.82
C GLY A 132 12.81 -1.35 9.14
N THR A 133 13.58 -0.27 8.99
CA THR A 133 13.08 1.10 9.20
C THR A 133 11.99 1.46 8.19
N ALA A 134 12.19 1.10 6.92
CA ALA A 134 11.21 1.36 5.86
C ALA A 134 9.88 0.65 6.15
N VAL A 135 9.93 -0.61 6.54
CA VAL A 135 8.75 -1.43 6.85
C VAL A 135 7.96 -0.89 8.04
N ILE A 136 8.63 -0.45 9.09
CA ILE A 136 7.98 0.16 10.25
C ILE A 136 7.25 1.45 9.82
N ILE A 137 7.89 2.30 9.03
CA ILE A 137 7.28 3.54 8.53
C ILE A 137 6.06 3.22 7.65
N ILE A 138 6.15 2.23 6.76
CA ILE A 138 5.03 1.79 5.91
C ILE A 138 3.85 1.34 6.79
N GLY A 139 4.09 0.47 7.76
CA GLY A 139 3.02 -0.02 8.65
C GLY A 139 2.37 1.09 9.48
N LEU A 140 3.16 2.02 10.03
CA LEU A 140 2.65 3.13 10.83
C LEU A 140 1.84 4.13 10.00
N ILE A 141 2.33 4.50 8.81
CA ILE A 141 1.61 5.41 7.90
C ILE A 141 0.31 4.76 7.45
N THR A 142 0.33 3.47 7.08
CA THR A 142 -0.88 2.74 6.69
C THR A 142 -1.88 2.66 7.83
N PHE A 143 -1.42 2.37 9.05
CA PHE A 143 -2.28 2.38 10.23
C PHE A 143 -2.97 3.74 10.42
N ALA A 144 -2.20 4.83 10.38
CA ALA A 144 -2.72 6.18 10.56
C ALA A 144 -3.72 6.58 9.46
N LEU A 145 -3.36 6.33 8.20
CA LEU A 145 -4.22 6.66 7.06
C LEU A 145 -5.49 5.80 7.05
N SER A 146 -5.40 4.50 7.34
CA SER A 146 -6.58 3.64 7.42
C SER A 146 -7.52 4.07 8.55
N TYR A 147 -6.98 4.42 9.72
CA TYR A 147 -7.77 4.95 10.82
C TYR A 147 -8.50 6.23 10.43
N LEU A 148 -7.79 7.20 9.86
CA LEU A 148 -8.38 8.46 9.37
C LEU A 148 -9.38 8.25 8.25
N GLY A 149 -9.09 7.34 7.32
CA GLY A 149 -9.93 7.00 6.17
C GLY A 149 -11.33 6.59 6.57
N VAL A 150 -11.48 5.79 7.63
CA VAL A 150 -12.80 5.37 8.13
C VAL A 150 -13.64 6.57 8.56
N PHE A 151 -13.07 7.55 9.28
CA PHE A 151 -13.80 8.74 9.73
C PHE A 151 -14.06 9.73 8.60
N ILE A 152 -13.13 9.86 7.66
CA ILE A 152 -13.31 10.68 6.46
C ILE A 152 -14.46 10.10 5.62
N GLY A 153 -14.45 8.77 5.40
CA GLY A 153 -15.51 8.09 4.65
C GLY A 153 -16.90 8.29 5.25
N GLN A 154 -17.01 8.26 6.58
CA GLN A 154 -18.28 8.54 7.26
C GLN A 154 -18.84 9.94 6.96
N LYS A 155 -17.95 10.94 6.78
CA LYS A 155 -18.35 12.34 6.57
C LYS A 155 -18.60 12.71 5.10
N ILE A 156 -17.82 12.13 4.18
CA ILE A 156 -17.71 12.63 2.79
C ILE A 156 -18.35 11.67 1.77
N GLY A 157 -18.55 10.38 2.11
CA GLY A 157 -19.17 9.41 1.21
C GLY A 157 -18.42 9.17 -0.12
N HIS A 158 -19.09 8.65 -1.10
CA HIS A 158 -18.56 8.05 -2.36
C HIS A 158 -17.70 8.94 -3.29
N PHE A 159 -17.40 10.20 -2.99
CA PHE A 159 -16.82 11.14 -3.96
C PHE A 159 -15.29 10.99 -4.21
N PHE A 160 -14.55 10.29 -3.33
CA PHE A 160 -13.08 10.37 -3.34
C PHE A 160 -12.33 9.09 -3.73
N GLU A 161 -12.98 7.94 -3.76
CA GLU A 161 -12.36 6.62 -3.85
C GLU A 161 -11.42 6.46 -5.06
N HIS A 162 -11.92 6.71 -6.27
CA HIS A 162 -11.16 6.51 -7.52
C HIS A 162 -9.95 7.43 -7.68
N LYS A 163 -10.03 8.67 -7.20
CA LYS A 163 -8.97 9.65 -7.36
C LYS A 163 -7.75 9.34 -6.49
N ILE A 164 -7.97 8.81 -5.30
CA ILE A 164 -6.91 8.50 -4.33
C ILE A 164 -6.02 7.37 -4.85
N GLU A 165 -6.61 6.32 -5.37
CA GLU A 165 -5.91 5.15 -5.91
C GLU A 165 -5.07 5.49 -7.15
N ALA A 166 -5.63 6.29 -8.07
CA ALA A 166 -4.90 6.79 -9.24
C ALA A 166 -3.69 7.64 -8.85
N VAL A 167 -3.83 8.52 -7.84
CA VAL A 167 -2.73 9.34 -7.34
C VAL A 167 -1.64 8.47 -6.71
N GLY A 168 -2.00 7.46 -5.90
CA GLY A 168 -1.05 6.51 -5.33
C GLY A 168 -0.25 5.78 -6.41
N GLY A 169 -0.93 5.29 -7.44
CA GLY A 169 -0.28 4.63 -8.58
C GLY A 169 0.70 5.53 -9.33
N LEU A 170 0.34 6.78 -9.60
CA LEU A 170 1.24 7.75 -10.23
C LEU A 170 2.48 8.03 -9.38
N VAL A 171 2.33 8.14 -8.07
CA VAL A 171 3.44 8.34 -7.13
C VAL A 171 4.42 7.16 -7.19
N LEU A 172 3.94 5.92 -7.18
CA LEU A 172 4.80 4.74 -7.25
C LEU A 172 5.57 4.65 -8.58
N ILE A 173 4.92 4.93 -9.71
CA ILE A 173 5.59 4.99 -11.03
C ILE A 173 6.67 6.07 -11.02
N GLY A 174 6.37 7.26 -10.49
CA GLY A 174 7.32 8.37 -10.38
C GLY A 174 8.55 8.01 -9.55
N ILE A 175 8.37 7.28 -8.45
CA ILE A 175 9.48 6.80 -7.62
C ILE A 175 10.30 5.74 -8.36
N GLY A 176 9.66 4.79 -9.02
CA GLY A 176 10.35 3.78 -9.82
C GLY A 176 11.23 4.42 -10.90
N LEU A 177 10.69 5.41 -11.60
CA LEU A 177 11.43 6.17 -12.60
C LEU A 177 12.61 6.93 -12.00
N LYS A 178 12.41 7.59 -10.85
CA LYS A 178 13.50 8.26 -10.11
C LYS A 178 14.63 7.31 -9.77
N ILE A 179 14.32 6.14 -9.21
CA ILE A 179 15.31 5.11 -8.84
C ILE A 179 16.11 4.66 -10.08
N LEU A 180 15.42 4.45 -11.21
CA LEU A 180 16.07 4.07 -12.46
C LEU A 180 17.02 5.18 -12.98
N LEU A 181 16.59 6.44 -12.98
CA LEU A 181 17.38 7.57 -13.46
C LEU A 181 18.61 7.81 -12.58
N GLU A 182 18.48 7.72 -11.25
CA GLU A 182 19.62 7.89 -10.32
C GLU A 182 20.72 6.83 -10.52
N HIS A 183 20.40 5.71 -11.17
CA HIS A 183 21.39 4.66 -11.45
C HIS A 183 21.99 4.76 -12.86
N LEU A 184 21.26 5.34 -13.82
CA LEU A 184 21.71 5.47 -15.20
C LEU A 184 22.55 6.74 -15.45
N LEU A 185 22.44 7.75 -14.58
CA LEU A 185 23.18 9.02 -14.60
C LEU A 185 24.30 9.04 -13.58
#